data_0a040702a46e13b25ebda219f225112e
#
_entry.id   0a040702a46e13b25ebda219f225112e
#
_cell.length_a   1.000
_cell.length_b   1.000
_cell.length_c   1.000
_cell.angle_alpha   90.00
_cell.angle_beta   90.00
_cell.angle_gamma   90.00
#
_symmetry.space_group_name_H-M   'P 1'
#
loop_
_entity.id
_entity.type
_entity.pdbx_description
1 polymer ?
#
loop_
_entity_poly.entity_id
_entity_poly.type
_entity_poly.pdbx_seq_one_letter_code
_entity_poly.pdbx_strand_id
1 'polypeptide(L)'
;MVLQRIKIPKLLVKPVGRAIADFSMIRDGDRVLLAVSGGKDSLSLFHILRHFQRHAPINFDLGVVTIDPEVEGFEPQALESFFQRFETPYFFEEFPIMEQAKQSMKGDSYCSFCARIKRGLMYQVARRENYNVLALGQHLDDLAESLMMSMCHNGKIQTMKAHYVNDAKDIRIIRPLVYVRERQLASFAQELKLPVIADSCPACFSMPTEREHFKQWLLSEEQRTPNLYKNLLSAMKPMLDEVND
;
A
#
# COMPACT_ATOMS: atom_id res chain seq x y z
N MET A 1 -14.07 26.28 -5.17
CA MET A 1 -13.03 26.34 -4.12
C MET A 1 -11.72 25.90 -4.75
N VAL A 2 -10.71 26.77 -4.82
CA VAL A 2 -9.43 26.46 -5.49
C VAL A 2 -8.77 25.32 -4.71
N LEU A 3 -8.64 24.14 -5.33
CA LEU A 3 -7.89 23.02 -4.78
C LEU A 3 -6.46 23.51 -4.48
N GLN A 4 -6.13 23.65 -3.21
CA GLN A 4 -4.77 24.00 -2.81
C GLN A 4 -3.79 23.01 -3.47
N ARG A 5 -2.89 23.52 -4.33
CA ARG A 5 -1.84 22.71 -4.96
C ARG A 5 -0.88 22.23 -3.87
N ILE A 6 -1.07 21.02 -3.41
CA ILE A 6 -0.16 20.38 -2.45
C ILE A 6 1.17 20.15 -3.16
N LYS A 7 2.23 20.75 -2.61
CA LYS A 7 3.61 20.54 -3.11
C LYS A 7 4.16 19.25 -2.50
N ILE A 8 4.36 18.24 -3.32
CA ILE A 8 4.98 16.99 -2.87
C ILE A 8 6.50 17.19 -2.73
N PRO A 9 7.12 16.83 -1.59
CA PRO A 9 8.55 16.93 -1.40
C PRO A 9 9.34 16.11 -2.42
N LYS A 10 10.46 16.66 -2.91
CA LYS A 10 11.34 15.94 -3.88
C LYS A 10 11.82 14.59 -3.34
N LEU A 11 11.95 14.47 -2.01
CA LEU A 11 12.36 13.23 -1.33
C LEU A 11 11.31 12.11 -1.43
N LEU A 12 10.06 12.41 -1.83
CA LEU A 12 9.02 11.44 -2.14
C LEU A 12 8.85 11.29 -3.66
N VAL A 13 8.80 12.40 -4.40
CA VAL A 13 8.61 12.36 -5.86
C VAL A 13 9.71 11.56 -6.56
N LYS A 14 10.99 11.79 -6.21
CA LYS A 14 12.11 11.12 -6.88
C LYS A 14 12.11 9.60 -6.70
N PRO A 15 12.07 9.03 -5.48
CA PRO A 15 12.08 7.59 -5.31
C PRO A 15 10.81 6.92 -5.86
N VAL A 16 9.64 7.55 -5.74
CA VAL A 16 8.40 6.99 -6.31
C VAL A 16 8.44 7.01 -7.84
N GLY A 17 8.84 8.12 -8.45
CA GLY A 17 8.99 8.19 -9.92
C GLY A 17 10.01 7.18 -10.44
N ARG A 18 11.11 6.97 -9.71
CA ARG A 18 12.10 5.95 -10.03
C ARG A 18 11.52 4.53 -9.91
N ALA A 19 10.76 4.22 -8.85
CA ALA A 19 10.13 2.91 -8.70
C ALA A 19 9.12 2.64 -9.84
N ILE A 20 8.29 3.64 -10.18
CA ILE A 20 7.35 3.54 -11.30
C ILE A 20 8.08 3.24 -12.61
N ALA A 21 9.21 3.90 -12.87
CA ALA A 21 10.01 3.70 -14.09
C ALA A 21 10.76 2.36 -14.07
N ASP A 22 11.49 2.05 -12.99
CA ASP A 22 12.30 0.83 -12.85
C ASP A 22 11.45 -0.45 -13.06
N PHE A 23 10.18 -0.44 -12.62
CA PHE A 23 9.28 -1.61 -12.69
C PHE A 23 8.13 -1.42 -13.69
N SER A 24 8.15 -0.41 -14.55
CA SER A 24 7.10 -0.16 -15.56
C SER A 24 5.68 -0.23 -14.98
N MET A 25 5.49 0.35 -13.78
CA MET A 25 4.27 0.17 -12.97
C MET A 25 3.03 0.82 -13.59
N ILE A 26 3.19 2.01 -14.18
CA ILE A 26 2.10 2.78 -14.80
C ILE A 26 2.48 3.09 -16.24
N ARG A 27 1.56 2.86 -17.15
CA ARG A 27 1.72 3.08 -18.60
C ARG A 27 0.73 4.14 -19.08
N ASP A 28 0.99 4.70 -20.25
CA ASP A 28 0.05 5.64 -20.88
C ASP A 28 -1.30 4.96 -21.14
N GLY A 29 -2.40 5.63 -20.77
CA GLY A 29 -3.75 5.11 -20.88
C GLY A 29 -4.21 4.19 -19.74
N ASP A 30 -3.38 3.93 -18.73
CA ASP A 30 -3.79 3.09 -17.59
C ASP A 30 -4.90 3.73 -16.76
N ARG A 31 -5.70 2.88 -16.15
CA ARG A 31 -6.67 3.25 -15.11
C ARG A 31 -6.23 2.64 -13.79
N VAL A 32 -5.72 3.49 -12.91
CA VAL A 32 -5.12 3.10 -11.61
C VAL A 32 -6.16 3.21 -10.51
N LEU A 33 -6.47 2.11 -9.84
CA LEU A 33 -7.28 2.07 -8.62
C LEU A 33 -6.34 2.03 -7.42
N LEU A 34 -6.38 3.05 -6.58
CA LEU A 34 -5.60 3.10 -5.34
C LEU A 34 -6.39 2.49 -4.18
N ALA A 35 -5.83 1.49 -3.53
CA ALA A 35 -6.37 0.96 -2.28
C ALA A 35 -6.02 1.89 -1.11
N VAL A 36 -7.04 2.42 -0.44
CA VAL A 36 -6.89 3.27 0.74
C VAL A 36 -7.50 2.61 1.96
N SER A 37 -6.67 2.34 2.95
CA SER A 37 -7.08 1.79 4.25
C SER A 37 -7.42 2.87 5.30
N GLY A 38 -7.28 4.15 4.96
CA GLY A 38 -7.32 5.25 5.92
C GLY A 38 -5.97 5.52 6.59
N GLY A 39 -4.98 4.65 6.44
CA GLY A 39 -3.63 4.87 6.98
C GLY A 39 -2.83 5.94 6.23
N LYS A 40 -1.85 6.52 6.94
CA LYS A 40 -0.98 7.59 6.44
C LYS A 40 -0.30 7.31 5.11
N ASP A 41 0.06 6.03 4.86
CA ASP A 41 0.86 5.64 3.70
C ASP A 41 0.00 5.65 2.42
N SER A 42 -1.19 5.09 2.48
CA SER A 42 -2.14 5.08 1.37
C SER A 42 -2.66 6.48 1.03
N LEU A 43 -2.92 7.32 2.05
CA LEU A 43 -3.31 8.73 1.85
C LEU A 43 -2.15 9.56 1.27
N SER A 44 -0.92 9.31 1.71
CA SER A 44 0.27 9.93 1.13
C SER A 44 0.46 9.53 -0.33
N LEU A 45 0.28 8.23 -0.64
CA LEU A 45 0.38 7.73 -2.02
C LEU A 45 -0.67 8.38 -2.93
N PHE A 46 -1.89 8.63 -2.44
CA PHE A 46 -2.90 9.37 -3.19
C PHE A 46 -2.38 10.72 -3.69
N HIS A 47 -1.81 11.54 -2.81
CA HIS A 47 -1.28 12.84 -3.20
C HIS A 47 -0.10 12.73 -4.17
N ILE A 48 0.75 11.73 -3.98
CA ILE A 48 1.90 11.46 -4.85
C ILE A 48 1.42 11.04 -6.25
N LEU A 49 0.46 10.11 -6.36
CA LEU A 49 -0.10 9.71 -7.66
C LEU A 49 -0.83 10.86 -8.36
N ARG A 50 -1.57 11.69 -7.62
CA ARG A 50 -2.16 12.94 -8.15
C ARG A 50 -1.10 13.91 -8.68
N HIS A 51 0.06 13.96 -8.05
CA HIS A 51 1.18 14.76 -8.56
C HIS A 51 1.68 14.19 -9.89
N PHE A 52 1.88 12.88 -10.00
CA PHE A 52 2.30 12.24 -11.26
C PHE A 52 1.25 12.35 -12.35
N GLN A 53 -0.02 12.23 -12.05
CA GLN A 53 -1.12 12.43 -13.00
C GLN A 53 -1.06 13.81 -13.70
N ARG A 54 -0.51 14.81 -13.02
CA ARG A 54 -0.40 16.19 -13.54
C ARG A 54 0.93 16.51 -14.22
N HIS A 55 1.99 15.77 -13.90
CA HIS A 55 3.36 16.15 -14.26
C HIS A 55 4.17 15.06 -14.96
N ALA A 56 3.70 13.81 -14.96
CA ALA A 56 4.35 12.74 -15.69
C ALA A 56 4.13 12.89 -17.20
N PRO A 57 5.04 12.35 -18.04
CA PRO A 57 4.89 12.39 -19.49
C PRO A 57 3.88 11.35 -20.03
N ILE A 58 3.10 10.74 -19.17
CA ILE A 58 2.06 9.75 -19.47
C ILE A 58 0.74 10.19 -18.87
N ASN A 59 -0.36 9.80 -19.50
CA ASN A 59 -1.71 10.02 -19.00
C ASN A 59 -2.23 8.75 -18.36
N PHE A 60 -2.87 8.86 -17.19
CA PHE A 60 -3.57 7.76 -16.55
C PHE A 60 -4.73 8.29 -15.70
N ASP A 61 -5.77 7.49 -15.57
CA ASP A 61 -6.88 7.77 -14.64
C ASP A 61 -6.57 7.28 -13.24
N LEU A 62 -7.09 7.97 -12.24
CA LEU A 62 -6.93 7.61 -10.84
C LEU A 62 -8.29 7.54 -10.16
N GLY A 63 -8.63 6.39 -9.60
CA GLY A 63 -9.73 6.17 -8.67
C GLY A 63 -9.21 5.62 -7.34
N VAL A 64 -10.08 5.60 -6.35
CA VAL A 64 -9.76 5.16 -4.98
C VAL A 64 -10.78 4.15 -4.51
N VAL A 65 -10.33 3.09 -3.82
CA VAL A 65 -11.20 2.12 -3.16
C VAL A 65 -10.84 1.97 -1.70
N THR A 66 -11.85 1.97 -0.84
CA THR A 66 -11.75 1.61 0.58
C THR A 66 -12.60 0.38 0.84
N ILE A 67 -12.01 -0.62 1.51
CA ILE A 67 -12.75 -1.78 2.01
C ILE A 67 -12.91 -1.63 3.51
N ASP A 68 -14.15 -1.48 3.96
CA ASP A 68 -14.51 -1.50 5.38
C ASP A 68 -14.61 -2.95 5.84
N PRO A 69 -13.80 -3.38 6.81
CA PRO A 69 -13.89 -4.73 7.36
C PRO A 69 -15.03 -4.91 8.36
N GLU A 70 -15.87 -3.91 8.57
CA GLU A 70 -16.92 -3.84 9.60
C GLU A 70 -16.37 -4.10 11.01
N VAL A 71 -15.28 -3.42 11.36
CA VAL A 71 -14.70 -3.47 12.71
C VAL A 71 -15.03 -2.19 13.47
N GLU A 72 -15.26 -2.33 14.79
CA GLU A 72 -15.53 -1.21 15.66
C GLU A 72 -14.40 -0.17 15.61
N GLY A 73 -14.77 1.10 15.50
CA GLY A 73 -13.81 2.23 15.43
C GLY A 73 -13.25 2.54 14.03
N PHE A 74 -13.68 1.85 12.99
CA PHE A 74 -13.37 2.27 11.63
C PHE A 74 -14.40 3.31 11.16
N GLU A 75 -13.96 4.56 10.98
CA GLU A 75 -14.82 5.70 10.61
C GLU A 75 -14.50 6.21 9.19
N PRO A 76 -15.07 5.59 8.15
CA PRO A 76 -14.74 5.92 6.75
C PRO A 76 -15.30 7.26 6.26
N GLN A 77 -16.25 7.90 6.98
CA GLN A 77 -16.94 9.13 6.54
C GLN A 77 -15.96 10.28 6.28
N ALA A 78 -14.86 10.31 7.04
CA ALA A 78 -13.80 11.30 6.83
C ALA A 78 -13.09 11.12 5.47
N LEU A 79 -12.98 9.90 4.98
CA LEU A 79 -12.36 9.57 3.68
C LEU A 79 -13.26 10.00 2.51
N GLU A 80 -14.56 9.73 2.58
CA GLU A 80 -15.49 10.12 1.55
C GLU A 80 -15.45 11.64 1.33
N SER A 81 -15.64 12.41 2.40
CA SER A 81 -15.56 13.86 2.38
C SER A 81 -14.19 14.38 1.90
N PHE A 82 -13.12 13.65 2.18
CA PHE A 82 -11.79 13.96 1.72
C PHE A 82 -11.66 13.79 0.21
N PHE A 83 -12.06 12.63 -0.37
CA PHE A 83 -11.90 12.36 -1.80
C PHE A 83 -12.85 13.17 -2.68
N GLN A 84 -14.06 13.48 -2.22
CA GLN A 84 -15.00 14.40 -2.90
C GLN A 84 -14.35 15.75 -3.22
N ARG A 85 -13.53 16.30 -2.31
CA ARG A 85 -12.82 17.57 -2.53
C ARG A 85 -11.82 17.52 -3.68
N PHE A 86 -11.38 16.33 -4.08
CA PHE A 86 -10.39 16.12 -5.14
C PHE A 86 -11.02 15.69 -6.48
N GLU A 87 -12.36 15.60 -6.57
CA GLU A 87 -13.07 15.15 -7.77
C GLU A 87 -12.51 13.78 -8.27
N THR A 88 -12.13 12.92 -7.32
CA THR A 88 -11.57 11.59 -7.61
C THR A 88 -12.65 10.54 -7.38
N PRO A 89 -12.92 9.66 -8.34
CA PRO A 89 -13.84 8.54 -8.13
C PRO A 89 -13.47 7.76 -6.86
N TYR A 90 -14.42 7.62 -5.95
CA TYR A 90 -14.26 6.94 -4.68
C TYR A 90 -15.27 5.80 -4.57
N PHE A 91 -14.77 4.59 -4.38
CA PHE A 91 -15.55 3.37 -4.22
C PHE A 91 -15.42 2.87 -2.80
N PHE A 92 -16.53 2.54 -2.19
CA PHE A 92 -16.60 2.06 -0.83
C PHE A 92 -17.33 0.72 -0.80
N GLU A 93 -16.69 -0.29 -0.20
CA GLU A 93 -17.25 -1.63 -0.06
C GLU A 93 -17.18 -2.04 1.41
N GLU A 94 -18.29 -2.49 1.95
CA GLU A 94 -18.42 -3.06 3.28
C GLU A 94 -18.40 -4.58 3.20
N PHE A 95 -17.69 -5.21 4.13
CA PHE A 95 -17.63 -6.67 4.17
C PHE A 95 -17.30 -7.19 5.57
N PRO A 96 -18.13 -8.04 6.19
CA PRO A 96 -17.95 -8.53 7.55
C PRO A 96 -16.81 -9.56 7.65
N ILE A 97 -15.57 -9.08 7.52
CA ILE A 97 -14.37 -9.93 7.45
C ILE A 97 -14.21 -10.75 8.75
N MET A 98 -14.52 -10.16 9.92
CA MET A 98 -14.40 -10.84 11.22
C MET A 98 -15.35 -12.03 11.33
N GLU A 99 -16.60 -11.86 10.90
CA GLU A 99 -17.60 -12.92 10.90
C GLU A 99 -17.20 -14.06 9.97
N GLN A 100 -16.77 -13.71 8.77
CA GLN A 100 -16.34 -14.71 7.80
C GLN A 100 -15.06 -15.44 8.22
N ALA A 101 -14.14 -14.75 8.91
CA ALA A 101 -12.96 -15.38 9.48
C ALA A 101 -13.33 -16.48 10.50
N LYS A 102 -14.26 -16.19 11.41
CA LYS A 102 -14.75 -17.17 12.40
C LYS A 102 -15.34 -18.42 11.77
N GLN A 103 -16.00 -18.28 10.60
CA GLN A 103 -16.67 -19.38 9.90
C GLN A 103 -15.74 -20.18 8.97
N SER A 104 -14.73 -19.54 8.39
CA SER A 104 -13.98 -20.10 7.25
C SER A 104 -12.49 -20.30 7.47
N MET A 105 -11.91 -19.77 8.57
CA MET A 105 -10.48 -19.93 8.83
C MET A 105 -10.10 -21.38 9.17
N LYS A 106 -9.12 -21.92 8.45
CA LYS A 106 -8.52 -23.24 8.70
C LYS A 106 -7.02 -23.08 8.91
N GLY A 107 -6.61 -22.64 10.11
CA GLY A 107 -5.19 -22.63 10.49
C GLY A 107 -4.35 -21.45 9.96
N ASP A 108 -4.89 -20.60 9.10
CA ASP A 108 -4.23 -19.36 8.64
C ASP A 108 -4.17 -18.30 9.75
N SER A 109 -3.21 -17.37 9.67
CA SER A 109 -3.28 -16.18 10.51
C SER A 109 -4.45 -15.27 10.08
N TYR A 110 -5.09 -14.63 11.05
CA TYR A 110 -6.18 -13.69 10.79
C TYR A 110 -5.78 -12.59 9.78
N CYS A 111 -4.56 -12.05 9.91
CA CYS A 111 -4.05 -11.03 8.98
C CYS A 111 -3.93 -11.53 7.55
N SER A 112 -3.48 -12.77 7.34
CA SER A 112 -3.38 -13.38 6.00
C SER A 112 -4.75 -13.59 5.38
N PHE A 113 -5.72 -14.05 6.19
CA PHE A 113 -7.10 -14.23 5.75
C PHE A 113 -7.72 -12.88 5.35
N CYS A 114 -7.66 -11.87 6.22
CA CYS A 114 -8.17 -10.53 5.99
C CYS A 114 -7.56 -9.89 4.71
N ALA A 115 -6.24 -9.99 4.55
CA ALA A 115 -5.55 -9.45 3.38
C ALA A 115 -6.00 -10.13 2.08
N ARG A 116 -6.27 -11.46 2.11
CA ARG A 116 -6.78 -12.20 0.96
C ARG A 116 -8.18 -11.75 0.56
N ILE A 117 -9.09 -11.62 1.54
CA ILE A 117 -10.47 -11.16 1.29
C ILE A 117 -10.47 -9.73 0.76
N LYS A 118 -9.80 -8.79 1.43
CA LYS A 118 -9.69 -7.40 0.98
C LYS A 118 -9.18 -7.32 -0.46
N ARG A 119 -8.17 -8.11 -0.81
CA ARG A 119 -7.61 -8.14 -2.16
C ARG A 119 -8.63 -8.64 -3.19
N GLY A 120 -9.39 -9.69 -2.86
CA GLY A 120 -10.47 -10.20 -3.70
C GLY A 120 -11.53 -9.13 -3.99
N LEU A 121 -11.97 -8.41 -2.96
CA LEU A 121 -12.93 -7.30 -3.09
C LEU A 121 -12.38 -6.16 -3.96
N MET A 122 -11.12 -5.75 -3.73
CA MET A 122 -10.48 -4.73 -4.57
C MET A 122 -10.40 -5.14 -6.04
N TYR A 123 -10.16 -6.43 -6.35
CA TYR A 123 -10.19 -6.94 -7.73
C TYR A 123 -11.60 -6.89 -8.33
N GLN A 124 -12.65 -7.18 -7.53
CA GLN A 124 -14.04 -7.07 -8.00
C GLN A 124 -14.39 -5.62 -8.37
N VAL A 125 -14.03 -4.66 -7.50
CA VAL A 125 -14.21 -3.23 -7.78
C VAL A 125 -13.42 -2.81 -9.02
N ALA A 126 -12.16 -3.22 -9.14
CA ALA A 126 -11.32 -2.88 -10.31
C ALA A 126 -11.97 -3.36 -11.61
N ARG A 127 -12.49 -4.60 -11.66
CA ARG A 127 -13.18 -5.13 -12.83
C ARG A 127 -14.50 -4.39 -13.14
N ARG A 128 -15.32 -4.19 -12.12
CA ARG A 128 -16.62 -3.51 -12.25
C ARG A 128 -16.46 -2.10 -12.80
N GLU A 129 -15.45 -1.38 -12.34
CA GLU A 129 -15.18 0.01 -12.69
C GLU A 129 -14.13 0.17 -13.82
N ASN A 130 -13.74 -0.94 -14.45
CA ASN A 130 -12.77 -0.99 -15.56
C ASN A 130 -11.38 -0.40 -15.22
N TYR A 131 -10.85 -0.66 -14.03
CA TYR A 131 -9.47 -0.37 -13.67
C TYR A 131 -8.57 -1.57 -13.97
N ASN A 132 -7.43 -1.34 -14.60
CA ASN A 132 -6.47 -2.38 -14.98
C ASN A 132 -5.22 -2.43 -14.09
N VAL A 133 -5.07 -1.47 -13.19
CA VAL A 133 -3.95 -1.38 -12.25
C VAL A 133 -4.48 -1.16 -10.83
N LEU A 134 -4.03 -1.98 -9.87
CA LEU A 134 -4.28 -1.81 -8.44
C LEU A 134 -3.01 -1.34 -7.75
N ALA A 135 -3.03 -0.10 -7.22
CA ALA A 135 -1.92 0.47 -6.46
C ALA A 135 -2.10 0.24 -4.96
N LEU A 136 -1.05 -0.23 -4.31
CA LEU A 136 -1.01 -0.54 -2.88
C LEU A 136 0.06 0.31 -2.19
N GLY A 137 -0.21 0.72 -0.94
CA GLY A 137 0.61 1.66 -0.17
C GLY A 137 1.76 1.04 0.62
N GLN A 138 2.18 -0.22 0.34
CA GLN A 138 3.34 -0.80 1.03
C GLN A 138 4.63 -0.09 0.62
N HIS A 139 5.49 0.16 1.60
CA HIS A 139 6.73 0.91 1.49
C HIS A 139 7.97 0.04 1.78
N LEU A 140 9.17 0.61 1.71
CA LEU A 140 10.42 -0.12 1.88
C LEU A 140 10.53 -0.85 3.23
N ASP A 141 10.04 -0.24 4.30
CA ASP A 141 10.07 -0.85 5.64
C ASP A 141 9.19 -2.12 5.69
N ASP A 142 7.99 -2.10 5.09
CA ASP A 142 7.11 -3.28 4.96
C ASP A 142 7.79 -4.43 4.20
N LEU A 143 8.53 -4.10 3.13
CA LEU A 143 9.26 -5.10 2.35
C LEU A 143 10.38 -5.73 3.16
N ALA A 144 11.12 -4.92 3.94
CA ALA A 144 12.19 -5.39 4.81
C ALA A 144 11.64 -6.30 5.93
N GLU A 145 10.55 -5.89 6.59
CA GLU A 145 9.84 -6.71 7.58
C GLU A 145 9.39 -8.04 6.98
N SER A 146 8.77 -8.00 5.79
CA SER A 146 8.32 -9.19 5.08
C SER A 146 9.46 -10.14 4.72
N LEU A 147 10.62 -9.61 4.30
CA LEU A 147 11.82 -10.40 4.04
C LEU A 147 12.28 -11.11 5.31
N MET A 148 12.42 -10.38 6.42
CA MET A 148 12.87 -10.95 7.70
C MET A 148 11.91 -12.03 8.21
N MET A 149 10.61 -11.77 8.17
CA MET A 149 9.58 -12.78 8.53
C MET A 149 9.70 -14.03 7.65
N SER A 150 9.88 -13.85 6.34
CA SER A 150 10.00 -14.99 5.42
C SER A 150 11.27 -15.81 5.67
N MET A 151 12.38 -15.16 5.92
CA MET A 151 13.66 -15.84 6.24
C MET A 151 13.58 -16.59 7.57
N CYS A 152 13.07 -15.96 8.63
CA CYS A 152 13.08 -16.52 9.97
C CYS A 152 12.00 -17.59 10.19
N HIS A 153 10.81 -17.43 9.60
CA HIS A 153 9.69 -18.35 9.85
C HIS A 153 9.47 -19.39 8.74
N ASN A 154 9.83 -19.04 7.49
CA ASN A 154 9.54 -19.91 6.34
C ASN A 154 10.80 -20.48 5.69
N GLY A 155 12.01 -20.05 6.10
CA GLY A 155 13.27 -20.47 5.48
C GLY A 155 13.39 -20.05 4.01
N LYS A 156 12.72 -18.96 3.60
CA LYS A 156 12.67 -18.51 2.21
C LYS A 156 13.18 -17.08 2.09
N ILE A 157 14.03 -16.83 1.11
CA ILE A 157 14.48 -15.47 0.75
C ILE A 157 13.46 -14.88 -0.21
N GLN A 158 12.40 -14.28 0.31
CA GLN A 158 11.35 -13.65 -0.49
C GLN A 158 10.73 -12.46 0.24
N THR A 159 10.22 -11.51 -0.52
CA THR A 159 9.44 -10.38 -0.02
C THR A 159 8.28 -10.06 -0.96
N MET A 160 7.54 -8.99 -0.68
CA MET A 160 6.46 -8.54 -1.56
C MET A 160 7.04 -8.00 -2.87
N LYS A 161 6.48 -8.42 -4.00
CA LYS A 161 6.85 -7.90 -5.32
C LYS A 161 6.42 -6.43 -5.46
N ALA A 162 7.24 -5.63 -6.14
CA ALA A 162 6.92 -4.24 -6.47
C ALA A 162 5.86 -4.15 -7.56
N HIS A 163 5.92 -5.09 -8.53
CA HIS A 163 4.99 -5.21 -9.64
C HIS A 163 4.75 -6.69 -9.95
N TYR A 164 3.50 -7.06 -10.17
CA TYR A 164 3.10 -8.39 -10.66
C TYR A 164 1.68 -8.34 -11.24
N VAL A 165 1.32 -9.37 -12.00
CA VAL A 165 -0.03 -9.56 -12.53
C VAL A 165 -0.76 -10.60 -11.66
N ASN A 166 -2.04 -10.40 -11.40
CA ASN A 166 -2.84 -11.36 -10.64
C ASN A 166 -2.99 -12.69 -11.41
N ASP A 167 -3.48 -13.74 -10.72
CA ASP A 167 -3.62 -15.08 -11.31
C ASP A 167 -4.56 -15.11 -12.52
N ALA A 168 -5.57 -14.23 -12.57
CA ALA A 168 -6.47 -14.08 -13.70
C ALA A 168 -5.86 -13.31 -14.89
N LYS A 169 -4.65 -12.77 -14.73
CA LYS A 169 -3.88 -11.99 -15.73
C LYS A 169 -4.59 -10.75 -16.27
N ASP A 170 -5.52 -10.19 -15.51
CA ASP A 170 -6.34 -9.05 -15.93
C ASP A 170 -6.07 -7.76 -15.14
N ILE A 171 -5.40 -7.84 -13.97
CA ILE A 171 -5.09 -6.68 -13.14
C ILE A 171 -3.61 -6.72 -12.76
N ARG A 172 -2.91 -5.61 -13.00
CA ARG A 172 -1.54 -5.39 -12.51
C ARG A 172 -1.57 -4.82 -11.10
N ILE A 173 -0.79 -5.40 -10.21
CA ILE A 173 -0.63 -4.93 -8.83
C ILE A 173 0.71 -4.20 -8.73
N ILE A 174 0.69 -2.97 -8.22
CA ILE A 174 1.87 -2.13 -8.10
C ILE A 174 2.04 -1.59 -6.67
N ARG A 175 3.29 -1.39 -6.28
CA ARG A 175 3.67 -0.78 -4.99
C ARG A 175 4.64 0.38 -5.22
N PRO A 176 4.13 1.58 -5.56
CA PRO A 176 4.99 2.71 -5.92
C PRO A 176 5.90 3.20 -4.79
N LEU A 177 5.60 2.86 -3.54
CA LEU A 177 6.37 3.29 -2.36
C LEU A 177 7.54 2.38 -1.99
N VAL A 178 7.89 1.35 -2.80
CA VAL A 178 8.94 0.37 -2.47
C VAL A 178 10.34 0.97 -2.24
N TYR A 179 10.59 2.19 -2.68
CA TYR A 179 11.84 2.93 -2.44
C TYR A 179 11.72 4.02 -1.38
N VAL A 180 10.55 4.14 -0.74
CA VAL A 180 10.26 5.18 0.26
C VAL A 180 10.26 4.56 1.65
N ARG A 181 10.85 5.27 2.62
CA ARG A 181 10.85 4.88 4.04
C ARG A 181 9.56 5.33 4.74
N GLU A 182 9.08 4.55 5.69
CA GLU A 182 7.89 4.87 6.49
C GLU A 182 7.99 6.26 7.13
N ARG A 183 9.15 6.61 7.69
CA ARG A 183 9.38 7.91 8.35
C ARG A 183 9.18 9.11 7.43
N GLN A 184 9.44 8.97 6.12
CA GLN A 184 9.23 10.02 5.13
C GLN A 184 7.73 10.25 4.88
N LEU A 185 6.94 9.17 4.84
CA LEU A 185 5.48 9.23 4.71
C LEU A 185 4.83 9.78 5.98
N ALA A 186 5.31 9.38 7.16
CA ALA A 186 4.83 9.88 8.43
C ALA A 186 5.01 11.40 8.55
N SER A 187 6.21 11.91 8.21
CA SER A 187 6.48 13.36 8.20
C SER A 187 5.56 14.11 7.22
N PHE A 188 5.38 13.55 6.02
CA PHE A 188 4.52 14.15 5.00
C PHE A 188 3.04 14.16 5.40
N ALA A 189 2.54 13.06 5.96
CA ALA A 189 1.17 12.96 6.44
C ALA A 189 0.88 13.94 7.58
N GLN A 190 1.83 14.10 8.50
CA GLN A 190 1.74 15.05 9.61
C GLN A 190 1.74 16.51 9.12
N GLU A 191 2.63 16.86 8.19
CA GLU A 191 2.71 18.21 7.60
C GLU A 191 1.39 18.60 6.94
N LEU A 192 0.77 17.67 6.21
CA LEU A 192 -0.50 17.89 5.52
C LEU A 192 -1.74 17.72 6.40
N LYS A 193 -1.58 17.25 7.64
CA LYS A 193 -2.71 16.92 8.53
C LYS A 193 -3.73 16.02 7.82
N LEU A 194 -3.23 14.94 7.21
CA LEU A 194 -4.11 14.00 6.50
C LEU A 194 -5.13 13.37 7.46
N PRO A 195 -6.36 13.06 7.00
CA PRO A 195 -7.40 12.46 7.82
C PRO A 195 -7.10 10.96 8.05
N VAL A 196 -6.04 10.71 8.81
CA VAL A 196 -5.62 9.34 9.13
C VAL A 196 -6.62 8.72 10.09
N ILE A 197 -7.21 7.59 9.69
CA ILE A 197 -8.03 6.75 10.55
C ILE A 197 -7.09 5.89 11.40
N ALA A 198 -7.33 5.86 12.71
CA ALA A 198 -6.59 5.00 13.61
C ALA A 198 -6.81 3.51 13.24
N ASP A 199 -5.76 2.72 13.37
CA ASP A 199 -5.90 1.27 13.18
C ASP A 199 -6.78 0.72 14.30
N SER A 200 -7.91 0.12 13.92
CA SER A 200 -8.92 -0.42 14.83
C SER A 200 -9.00 -1.95 14.77
N CYS A 201 -8.04 -2.62 14.10
CA CYS A 201 -8.08 -4.07 13.94
C CYS A 201 -7.87 -4.79 15.29
N PRO A 202 -8.88 -5.50 15.85
CA PRO A 202 -8.76 -6.19 17.13
C PRO A 202 -7.63 -7.23 17.17
N ALA A 203 -7.32 -7.85 16.04
CA ALA A 203 -6.24 -8.84 15.94
C ALA A 203 -4.84 -8.22 16.10
N CYS A 204 -4.71 -6.91 15.84
CA CYS A 204 -3.43 -6.20 16.01
C CYS A 204 -3.20 -5.74 17.45
N PHE A 205 -4.27 -5.63 18.27
CA PHE A 205 -4.18 -5.15 19.66
C PHE A 205 -4.02 -6.27 20.69
N SER A 206 -4.35 -7.51 20.33
CA SER A 206 -4.36 -8.62 21.29
C SER A 206 -2.97 -9.13 21.67
N MET A 207 -1.96 -8.97 20.83
CA MET A 207 -0.54 -9.32 21.10
C MET A 207 0.38 -8.58 20.14
N PRO A 208 1.67 -8.34 20.49
CA PRO A 208 2.65 -7.85 19.52
C PRO A 208 2.69 -8.81 18.34
N THR A 209 2.43 -8.29 17.13
CA THR A 209 2.51 -9.13 15.93
C THR A 209 3.96 -9.41 15.58
N GLU A 210 4.23 -10.54 14.89
CA GLU A 210 5.57 -10.83 14.36
C GLU A 210 6.12 -9.69 13.50
N ARG A 211 5.23 -9.01 12.77
CA ARG A 211 5.59 -7.81 11.99
C ARG A 211 6.11 -6.69 12.89
N GLU A 212 5.44 -6.41 14.01
CA GLU A 212 5.88 -5.38 14.95
C GLU A 212 7.22 -5.75 15.60
N HIS A 213 7.44 -7.03 15.92
CA HIS A 213 8.72 -7.52 16.41
C HIS A 213 9.85 -7.22 15.42
N PHE A 214 9.70 -7.60 14.14
CA PHE A 214 10.73 -7.33 13.13
C PHE A 214 10.89 -5.85 12.82
N LYS A 215 9.83 -5.06 12.88
CA LYS A 215 9.91 -3.60 12.78
C LYS A 215 10.82 -3.02 13.86
N GLN A 216 10.60 -3.35 15.12
CA GLN A 216 11.41 -2.87 16.24
C GLN A 216 12.85 -3.36 16.14
N TRP A 217 13.06 -4.61 15.75
CA TRP A 217 14.38 -5.17 15.52
C TRP A 217 15.16 -4.42 14.43
N LEU A 218 14.53 -4.18 13.27
CA LEU A 218 15.13 -3.44 12.15
C LEU A 218 15.45 -1.99 12.53
N LEU A 219 14.58 -1.33 13.31
CA LEU A 219 14.84 0.03 13.80
C LEU A 219 16.03 0.07 14.74
N SER A 220 16.19 -0.93 15.60
CA SER A 220 17.37 -1.08 16.47
C SER A 220 18.66 -1.29 15.67
N GLU A 221 18.63 -2.17 14.66
CA GLU A 221 19.79 -2.45 13.81
C GLU A 221 20.16 -1.27 12.91
N GLU A 222 19.19 -0.43 12.47
CA GLU A 222 19.48 0.77 11.70
C GLU A 222 20.35 1.77 12.50
N GLN A 223 20.21 1.83 13.84
CA GLN A 223 21.03 2.69 14.69
C GLN A 223 22.50 2.27 14.65
N ARG A 224 22.78 0.97 14.53
CA ARG A 224 24.13 0.40 14.44
C ARG A 224 24.68 0.43 13.02
N THR A 225 23.78 0.29 12.03
CA THR A 225 24.12 0.19 10.61
C THR A 225 23.32 1.24 9.80
N PRO A 226 23.81 2.49 9.67
CA PRO A 226 23.06 3.58 9.02
C PRO A 226 22.62 3.31 7.58
N ASN A 227 23.30 2.40 6.88
CA ASN A 227 22.95 1.99 5.49
C ASN A 227 22.08 0.73 5.43
N LEU A 228 21.53 0.25 6.54
CA LEU A 228 20.79 -1.01 6.61
C LEU A 228 19.71 -1.11 5.52
N TYR A 229 18.80 -0.16 5.47
CA TYR A 229 17.70 -0.19 4.49
C TYR A 229 18.14 -0.02 3.05
N LYS A 230 19.25 0.69 2.80
CA LYS A 230 19.86 0.75 1.46
C LYS A 230 20.41 -0.61 1.04
N ASN A 231 21.05 -1.31 1.96
CA ASN A 231 21.59 -2.65 1.73
C ASN A 231 20.47 -3.68 1.55
N LEU A 232 19.41 -3.62 2.39
CA LEU A 232 18.23 -4.47 2.27
C LEU A 232 17.53 -4.25 0.92
N LEU A 233 17.34 -3.00 0.51
CA LEU A 233 16.76 -2.70 -0.79
C LEU A 233 17.59 -3.29 -1.93
N SER A 234 18.91 -3.15 -1.87
CA SER A 234 19.82 -3.72 -2.86
C SER A 234 19.70 -5.24 -2.93
N ALA A 235 19.63 -5.91 -1.77
CA ALA A 235 19.46 -7.36 -1.69
C ALA A 235 18.08 -7.83 -2.19
N MET A 236 17.03 -7.06 -1.93
CA MET A 236 15.67 -7.39 -2.36
C MET A 236 15.42 -7.11 -3.84
N LYS A 237 16.16 -6.19 -4.47
CA LYS A 237 15.89 -5.69 -5.83
C LYS A 237 15.65 -6.79 -6.86
N PRO A 238 16.42 -7.90 -6.89
CA PRO A 238 16.18 -9.00 -7.84
C PRO A 238 14.84 -9.73 -7.65
N MET A 239 14.22 -9.60 -6.46
CA MET A 239 12.96 -10.28 -6.11
C MET A 239 11.73 -9.37 -6.30
N LEU A 240 11.93 -8.08 -6.56
CA LEU A 240 10.84 -7.09 -6.60
C LEU A 240 10.05 -7.13 -7.90
N ASP A 241 10.63 -7.62 -8.98
CA ASP A 241 9.95 -7.76 -10.26
C ASP A 241 9.55 -9.21 -10.51
N GLU A 242 8.46 -9.41 -11.22
CA GLU A 242 8.14 -10.70 -11.78
C GLU A 242 8.96 -10.82 -13.06
N VAL A 243 10.00 -11.65 -13.03
CA VAL A 243 10.67 -12.04 -14.27
C VAL A 243 9.61 -12.79 -15.06
N ASN A 244 9.09 -12.14 -16.09
CA ASN A 244 8.28 -12.83 -17.08
C ASN A 244 9.23 -13.74 -17.87
N ASP A 245 9.32 -15.00 -17.45
CA ASP A 245 9.86 -16.08 -18.28
C ASP A 245 8.87 -16.40 -19.41
#